data_9513b2912abf6f7924e2e58a158f368e
#
_entry.id   9513b2912abf6f7924e2e58a158f368e
#
_cell.length_a   1.000
_cell.length_b   1.000
_cell.length_c   1.000
_cell.angle_alpha   90.00
_cell.angle_beta   90.00
_cell.angle_gamma   90.00
#
_symmetry.space_group_name_H-M   'P 1'
#
loop_
_entity.id
_entity.type
_entity.pdbx_description
1 polymer ?
#
loop_
_entity_poly.entity_id
_entity_poly.type
_entity_poly.pdbx_seq_one_letter_code
_entity_poly.pdbx_strand_id
1 'polypeptide(L)' 'MEPIYLSIQQKETGSRIKSLLRESGYTVRDIQNAMGFENPQAVYKWISGKCLPSLDNFLILSRLLNTSIEDNPRH' A
#
# COMPACT_ATOMS: atom_id res chain seq x y z
N MET A 1 19.36 -15.86 -4.90
CA MET A 1 19.54 -14.42 -5.08
C MET A 1 18.40 -13.86 -5.91
N GLU A 2 17.79 -12.79 -5.44
CA GLU A 2 16.69 -12.18 -6.15
C GLU A 2 17.18 -11.43 -7.38
N PRO A 3 16.42 -11.51 -8.47
CA PRO A 3 16.73 -10.66 -9.62
C PRO A 3 16.62 -9.18 -9.26
N ILE A 4 17.45 -8.38 -9.90
CA ILE A 4 17.48 -6.95 -9.64
C ILE A 4 16.13 -6.29 -9.93
N TYR A 5 15.47 -6.70 -11.01
CA TYR A 5 14.21 -6.07 -11.38
C TYR A 5 13.11 -6.30 -10.33
N LEU A 6 13.14 -7.43 -9.62
CA LEU A 6 12.17 -7.68 -8.55
C LEU A 6 12.38 -6.70 -7.40
N SER A 7 13.63 -6.45 -7.04
CA SER A 7 13.94 -5.48 -6.00
C SER A 7 13.46 -4.09 -6.38
N ILE A 8 13.66 -3.71 -7.63
CA ILE A 8 13.21 -2.42 -8.12
C ILE A 8 11.69 -2.33 -8.06
N GLN A 9 10.98 -3.38 -8.48
CA GLN A 9 9.54 -3.38 -8.44
C GLN A 9 9.00 -3.28 -7.03
N GLN A 10 9.64 -3.96 -6.09
CA GLN A 10 9.22 -3.88 -4.70
C GLN A 10 9.38 -2.47 -4.15
N LYS A 11 10.48 -1.83 -4.47
CA LYS A 11 10.73 -0.46 -4.00
C LYS A 11 9.78 0.53 -4.64
N GLU A 12 9.54 0.39 -5.93
CA GLU A 12 8.63 1.29 -6.62
C GLU A 12 7.20 1.13 -6.14
N THR A 13 6.78 -0.11 -5.92
CA THR A 13 5.46 -0.39 -5.41
C THR A 13 5.29 0.21 -4.02
N GLY A 14 6.30 0.01 -3.16
CA GLY A 14 6.25 0.57 -1.82
C GLY A 14 6.16 2.09 -1.83
N SER A 15 6.95 2.72 -2.68
CA SER A 15 6.94 4.16 -2.84
C SER A 15 5.57 4.65 -3.32
N ARG A 16 4.98 3.93 -4.26
CA ARG A 16 3.67 4.27 -4.79
C ARG A 16 2.59 4.17 -3.72
N ILE A 17 2.62 3.08 -2.94
CA ILE A 17 1.68 2.90 -1.86
C ILE A 17 1.81 4.05 -0.86
N LYS A 18 3.03 4.41 -0.52
CA LYS A 18 3.27 5.50 0.41
C LYS A 18 2.70 6.81 -0.11
N SER A 19 2.90 7.09 -1.39
CA SER A 19 2.35 8.30 -2.01
C SER A 19 0.83 8.30 -1.97
N LEU A 20 0.22 7.18 -2.30
CA LEU A 20 -1.23 7.07 -2.30
C LEU A 20 -1.82 7.23 -0.91
N LEU A 21 -1.15 6.69 0.09
CA LEU A 21 -1.58 6.90 1.47
C LEU A 21 -1.55 8.37 1.84
N ARG A 22 -0.47 9.03 1.46
CA ARG A 22 -0.33 10.46 1.75
C ARG A 22 -1.42 11.27 1.06
N GLU A 23 -1.68 10.97 -0.21
CA GLU A 23 -2.68 11.70 -0.99
C GLU A 23 -4.09 11.46 -0.49
N SER A 24 -4.38 10.24 -0.04
CA SER A 24 -5.72 9.88 0.40
C SER A 24 -5.99 10.26 1.85
N GLY A 25 -4.95 10.57 2.61
CA GLY A 25 -5.09 10.88 4.03
C GLY A 25 -5.16 9.67 4.94
N TYR A 26 -5.02 8.47 4.39
CA TYR A 26 -4.99 7.26 5.22
C TYR A 26 -3.64 7.11 5.89
N THR A 27 -3.68 6.62 7.11
CA THR A 27 -2.46 6.25 7.84
C THR A 27 -2.21 4.76 7.71
N VAL A 28 -1.01 4.33 8.12
CA VAL A 28 -0.70 2.90 8.16
C VAL A 28 -1.69 2.17 9.05
N ARG A 29 -2.07 2.79 10.17
CA ARG A 29 -3.05 2.18 11.08
C ARG A 29 -4.40 2.00 10.41
N ASP A 30 -4.81 2.97 9.61
CA ASP A 30 -6.07 2.85 8.88
C ASP A 30 -6.06 1.64 7.96
N ILE A 31 -4.95 1.44 7.25
CA ILE A 31 -4.80 0.30 6.36
C ILE A 31 -4.78 -1.00 7.15
N GLN A 32 -4.04 -1.01 8.26
CA GLN A 32 -4.00 -2.18 9.13
C GLN A 32 -5.40 -2.60 9.54
N ASN A 33 -6.20 -1.65 9.99
CA ASN A 33 -7.55 -1.93 10.46
C ASN A 33 -8.45 -2.39 9.31
N ALA A 34 -8.36 -1.74 8.17
CA ALA A 34 -9.18 -2.09 7.02
C ALA A 34 -8.87 -3.50 6.51
N MET A 35 -7.62 -3.91 6.61
CA MET A 35 -7.19 -5.24 6.19
C MET A 35 -7.43 -6.32 7.24
N GLY A 36 -7.75 -5.92 8.46
CA GLY A 36 -7.94 -6.87 9.54
C GLY A 36 -6.65 -7.45 10.09
N PHE A 37 -5.54 -6.75 9.94
CA PHE A 37 -4.25 -7.22 10.45
C PHE A 37 -4.11 -6.92 11.92
N GLU A 38 -3.48 -7.84 12.65
CA GLU A 38 -3.26 -7.65 14.08
C GLU A 38 -2.20 -6.60 14.37
N ASN A 39 -1.30 -6.36 13.43
CA ASN A 39 -0.23 -5.40 13.62
C ASN A 39 0.11 -4.77 12.26
N PRO A 40 0.85 -3.66 12.25
CA PRO A 40 1.11 -2.93 11.01
C PRO A 40 2.33 -3.41 10.24
N GLN A 41 2.95 -4.50 10.63
CA GLN A 41 4.23 -4.88 10.06
C GLN A 41 4.17 -5.18 8.57
N ALA A 42 3.10 -5.84 8.12
CA ALA A 42 2.96 -6.13 6.70
C ALA A 42 2.94 -4.85 5.87
N VAL A 43 2.18 -3.87 6.34
CA VAL A 43 2.07 -2.59 5.63
C VAL A 43 3.42 -1.89 5.57
N TYR A 44 4.15 -1.88 6.67
CA TYR A 44 5.48 -1.27 6.68
C TYR A 44 6.44 -1.98 5.74
N LYS A 45 6.33 -3.30 5.64
CA LYS A 45 7.18 -4.05 4.71
C LYS A 45 6.88 -3.67 3.26
N TRP A 46 5.62 -3.45 2.94
CA TRP A 46 5.24 -3.01 1.60
C TRP A 46 5.82 -1.62 1.31
N ILE A 47 5.61 -0.68 2.24
CA ILE A 47 6.05 0.70 2.06
C ILE A 47 7.57 0.79 1.94
N SER A 48 8.28 0.00 2.73
CA SER A 48 9.74 0.02 2.71
C SER A 48 10.35 -0.73 1.54
N GLY A 49 9.51 -1.45 0.78
CA GLY A 49 10.01 -2.19 -0.38
C GLY A 49 10.62 -3.52 -0.05
N LYS A 50 10.37 -4.05 1.15
CA LYS A 50 10.90 -5.34 1.54
C LYS A 50 10.15 -6.49 0.91
N CYS A 51 8.87 -6.33 0.68
CA CYS A 51 8.07 -7.34 0.00
C CYS A 51 6.86 -6.68 -0.65
N LEU A 52 6.27 -7.41 -1.58
CA LEU A 52 5.06 -6.97 -2.26
C LEU A 52 3.84 -7.52 -1.52
N PRO A 53 2.72 -6.78 -1.53
CA PRO A 53 1.48 -7.35 -1.02
C PRO A 53 1.04 -8.52 -1.90
N SER A 54 0.30 -9.45 -1.33
CA SER A 54 -0.30 -10.51 -2.12
C SER A 54 -1.33 -9.90 -3.07
N LEU A 55 -1.73 -10.67 -4.06
CA LEU A 55 -2.73 -10.17 -5.01
C LEU A 55 -4.01 -9.75 -4.31
N ASP A 56 -4.48 -10.56 -3.38
CA ASP A 56 -5.70 -10.23 -2.63
C ASP A 56 -5.53 -8.93 -1.86
N ASN A 57 -4.42 -8.79 -1.16
CA ASN A 57 -4.16 -7.58 -0.40
C ASN A 57 -4.02 -6.37 -1.31
N PHE A 58 -3.39 -6.56 -2.45
CA PHE A 58 -3.22 -5.48 -3.41
C PHE A 58 -4.57 -5.01 -3.95
N LEU A 59 -5.48 -5.93 -4.23
CA LEU A 59 -6.81 -5.57 -4.72
C LEU A 59 -7.60 -4.80 -3.68
N ILE A 60 -7.54 -5.26 -2.43
CA ILE A 60 -8.22 -4.56 -1.34
C ILE A 60 -7.67 -3.15 -1.19
N LEU A 61 -6.35 -3.05 -1.19
CA LEU A 61 -5.67 -1.77 -1.05
C LEU A 61 -6.06 -0.83 -2.19
N SER A 62 -6.08 -1.35 -3.40
CA SER A 62 -6.44 -0.59 -4.59
C SER A 62 -7.84 -0.02 -4.49
N ARG A 63 -8.79 -0.84 -4.08
CA ARG A 63 -10.17 -0.41 -3.91
C ARG A 63 -10.30 0.67 -2.85
N LEU A 64 -9.63 0.44 -1.74
CA LEU A 64 -9.68 1.37 -0.61
C LEU A 64 -9.18 2.74 -1.02
N LEU A 65 -8.03 2.76 -1.68
CA LEU A 65 -7.40 4.02 -2.06
C LEU A 65 -8.14 4.71 -3.21
N ASN A 66 -8.67 3.94 -4.14
CA ASN A 66 -9.46 4.51 -5.22
C ASN A 66 -10.75 5.12 -4.72
N THR A 67 -11.41 4.45 -3.80
CA THR A 67 -12.65 4.97 -3.23
C THR A 67 -12.38 6.31 -2.55
N SER A 68 -11.28 6.38 -1.80
CA SER A 68 -10.92 7.62 -1.13
C SER A 68 -10.64 8.73 -2.14
N ILE A 69 -9.95 8.40 -3.22
CA ILE A 69 -9.63 9.40 -4.25
C ILE A 69 -10.90 9.88 -4.94
N GLU A 70 -11.82 8.98 -5.24
CA GLU A 70 -13.08 9.34 -5.89
C GLU A 70 -13.94 10.22 -5.02
N ASP A 71 -13.88 10.03 -3.73
CA ASP A 71 -14.66 10.82 -2.79
C ASP A 71 -14.05 12.19 -2.54
N ASN A 72 -12.88 12.43 -3.05
CA ASN A 72 -12.19 13.68 -2.81
C ASN A 72 -12.80 14.78 -3.69
N PRO A 73 -13.36 15.82 -3.09
CA PRO A 73 -14.05 16.85 -3.87
C PRO A 73 -13.12 17.71 -4.72
N ARG A 74 -11.83 17.55 -4.58
CA ARG A 74 -10.90 18.36 -5.35
C ARG A 74 -10.62 17.82 -6.74
N HIS A 75 -11.16 16.72 -7.06
CA HIS A 75 -10.97 16.19 -8.40
C HIS A 75 -11.26 17.20 -9.47
#